data_596372057b5b0a802d980db5fdf7c3b0
#
_entry.id   596372057b5b0a802d980db5fdf7c3b0
#
_cell.length_a   1.000
_cell.length_b   1.000
_cell.length_c   1.000
_cell.angle_alpha   90.00
_cell.angle_beta   90.00
_cell.angle_gamma   90.00
#
_symmetry.space_group_name_H-M   'P 1'
#
loop_
_entity.id
_entity.type
_entity.pdbx_description
1 polymer ?
#
loop_
_entity_poly.entity_id
_entity_poly.type
_entity_poly.pdbx_seq_one_letter_code
_entity_poly.pdbx_strand_id
1 'polypeptide(L)'
;MNPRNLLTVIAAVGALGGLVACSTSGDTSETASAASASSEVSQTGSTRPTLTESRLQPPPLENEYTTQGRPEVMFDPCTWISDEAVSEAGLDPATRRRGQDVVAEYTFLTCDFDGELRDLSVESGNVAWEEDLQRYSGSSEPLTVNGREALLVQDPEQPGVCGIHVRTKAGFVMFSASRTFEGAEAGLQRCDGVLEIVTALEPEIGTEN
;
A
#
# COMPACT_ATOMS: atom_id res chain seq x y z
N MET A 1 -5.27 -2.78 -48.70
CA MET A 1 -5.21 -1.52 -49.47
C MET A 1 -4.86 -0.39 -48.50
N ASN A 2 -3.66 0.17 -48.68
CA ASN A 2 -3.12 1.43 -48.09
C ASN A 2 -3.88 2.65 -48.62
N PRO A 3 -3.74 3.91 -48.15
CA PRO A 3 -2.50 4.58 -47.73
C PRO A 3 -2.63 5.51 -46.46
N ARG A 4 -1.52 5.76 -45.72
CA ARG A 4 -0.58 6.90 -45.81
C ARG A 4 -1.18 8.30 -45.70
N ASN A 5 -0.81 9.04 -44.65
CA ASN A 5 -0.45 10.48 -44.64
C ASN A 5 0.21 10.76 -43.28
N LEU A 6 1.43 11.13 -43.25
CA LEU A 6 2.22 12.30 -43.60
C LEU A 6 2.27 13.35 -42.51
N LEU A 7 3.49 13.49 -41.99
CA LEU A 7 4.20 14.55 -41.29
C LEU A 7 3.58 15.95 -41.21
N THR A 8 3.73 16.58 -40.04
CA THR A 8 4.12 18.01 -40.02
C THR A 8 5.02 18.28 -38.79
N VAL A 9 6.23 18.67 -39.06
CA VAL A 9 7.25 19.25 -38.18
C VAL A 9 7.04 20.75 -38.13
N ILE A 10 6.98 21.34 -36.94
CA ILE A 10 7.21 22.79 -36.78
C ILE A 10 8.20 23.00 -35.64
N ALA A 11 9.38 23.49 -36.01
CA ALA A 11 10.37 24.05 -35.11
C ALA A 11 10.12 25.56 -34.97
N ALA A 12 10.25 26.10 -33.77
CA ALA A 12 10.46 27.54 -33.58
C ALA A 12 11.45 27.76 -32.44
N VAL A 13 12.51 28.41 -32.82
CA VAL A 13 13.65 28.93 -32.03
C VAL A 13 13.26 30.30 -31.50
N GLY A 14 13.67 30.65 -30.29
CA GLY A 14 13.59 32.03 -29.78
C GLY A 14 14.46 32.19 -28.53
N ALA A 15 15.48 33.02 -28.68
CA ALA A 15 16.64 33.26 -27.82
C ALA A 15 16.51 34.52 -26.94
N LEU A 16 17.48 34.61 -25.98
CA LEU A 16 18.11 35.83 -25.37
C LEU A 16 17.33 36.63 -24.34
N GLY A 17 17.86 36.77 -23.12
CA GLY A 17 18.76 37.81 -22.68
C GLY A 17 18.40 38.40 -21.35
N GLY A 18 19.38 38.65 -20.48
CA GLY A 18 19.22 39.63 -19.40
C GLY A 18 20.02 39.37 -18.13
N LEU A 19 21.33 39.65 -18.17
CA LEU A 19 22.16 39.88 -16.99
C LEU A 19 21.89 41.30 -16.46
N VAL A 20 21.68 41.42 -15.12
CA VAL A 20 22.00 42.68 -14.41
C VAL A 20 22.64 42.31 -13.08
N ALA A 21 23.89 42.66 -12.94
CA ALA A 21 24.64 42.76 -11.71
C ALA A 21 24.50 44.17 -11.13
N CYS A 22 24.36 44.29 -9.82
CA CYS A 22 24.74 45.50 -9.10
C CYS A 22 25.23 45.13 -7.71
N SER A 23 26.53 45.47 -7.53
CA SER A 23 27.27 45.51 -6.28
C SER A 23 26.90 46.75 -5.49
N THR A 24 26.87 46.70 -4.17
CA THR A 24 27.38 47.77 -3.31
C THR A 24 27.80 47.24 -1.93
N SER A 25 28.98 47.61 -1.59
CA SER A 25 29.71 47.35 -0.35
C SER A 25 29.11 48.10 0.86
N GLY A 26 29.25 47.52 2.04
CA GLY A 26 28.99 48.17 3.31
C GLY A 26 29.62 47.32 4.43
N ASP A 27 30.81 47.77 4.81
CA ASP A 27 31.67 47.26 5.89
C ASP A 27 31.07 47.64 7.26
N THR A 28 30.93 46.70 8.18
CA THR A 28 31.08 46.97 9.62
C THR A 28 31.35 45.66 10.37
N SER A 29 32.52 45.55 10.93
CA SER A 29 32.98 44.54 11.85
C SER A 29 32.19 44.56 13.13
N GLU A 30 31.68 43.41 13.57
CA GLU A 30 31.50 43.10 15.00
C GLU A 30 31.70 41.61 15.26
N THR A 31 32.64 41.38 16.17
CA THR A 31 33.11 40.11 16.65
C THR A 31 32.02 39.47 17.52
N ALA A 32 31.48 38.34 17.17
CA ALA A 32 30.69 37.52 18.09
C ALA A 32 30.99 36.05 17.86
N SER A 33 31.44 35.47 18.92
CA SER A 33 31.73 34.12 19.32
C SER A 33 31.00 33.02 18.52
N ALA A 34 31.77 32.12 17.95
CA ALA A 34 31.29 30.89 17.35
C ALA A 34 30.74 29.94 18.44
N ALA A 35 29.43 29.84 18.54
CA ALA A 35 28.78 28.69 19.13
C ALA A 35 28.51 27.69 18.01
N SER A 36 29.28 26.61 17.98
CA SER A 36 28.99 25.46 17.15
C SER A 36 27.67 24.85 17.58
N ALA A 37 26.58 25.23 16.93
CA ALA A 37 25.36 24.48 16.98
C ALA A 37 25.54 23.27 16.06
N SER A 38 25.84 22.13 16.65
CA SER A 38 25.61 20.83 16.01
C SER A 38 24.14 20.75 15.66
N SER A 39 23.82 20.96 14.40
CA SER A 39 22.52 20.59 13.87
C SER A 39 22.43 19.07 13.91
N GLU A 40 21.91 18.54 15.01
CA GLU A 40 21.30 17.20 14.99
C GLU A 40 20.21 17.27 13.94
N VAL A 41 20.47 16.67 12.79
CA VAL A 41 19.43 16.29 11.84
C VAL A 41 18.63 15.21 12.56
N SER A 42 17.65 15.64 13.33
CA SER A 42 16.55 14.76 13.72
C SER A 42 15.92 14.27 12.42
N GLN A 43 16.26 13.05 12.04
CA GLN A 43 15.43 12.27 11.13
C GLN A 43 14.13 12.02 11.88
N THR A 44 13.21 12.97 11.78
CA THR A 44 11.81 12.73 12.05
C THR A 44 11.36 11.78 10.94
N GLY A 45 11.54 10.49 11.16
CA GLY A 45 10.74 9.49 10.49
C GLY A 45 9.30 9.93 10.71
N SER A 46 8.58 10.20 9.65
CA SER A 46 7.16 10.48 9.72
C SER A 46 6.51 9.25 10.32
N THR A 47 6.28 9.28 11.63
CA THR A 47 5.51 8.23 12.30
C THR A 47 4.10 8.36 11.77
N ARG A 48 3.70 7.43 10.90
CA ARG A 48 2.33 7.32 10.43
C ARG A 48 1.41 7.22 11.64
N PRO A 49 0.31 7.97 11.70
CA PRO A 49 -0.71 7.77 12.73
C PRO A 49 -1.25 6.34 12.63
N THR A 50 -1.25 5.62 13.74
CA THR A 50 -1.84 4.29 13.83
C THR A 50 -2.98 4.29 14.83
N LEU A 51 -3.98 3.45 14.61
CA LEU A 51 -5.07 3.28 15.57
C LEU A 51 -4.57 2.57 16.82
N THR A 52 -4.94 3.09 17.99
CA THR A 52 -4.40 2.63 19.29
C THR A 52 -5.41 1.85 20.15
N GLU A 53 -6.61 1.58 19.64
CA GLU A 53 -7.61 0.80 20.34
C GLU A 53 -7.09 -0.60 20.67
N SER A 54 -7.19 -1.02 21.93
CA SER A 54 -6.63 -2.28 22.40
C SER A 54 -7.17 -3.53 21.66
N ARG A 55 -8.44 -3.48 21.23
CA ARG A 55 -9.06 -4.57 20.46
C ARG A 55 -8.47 -4.76 19.05
N LEU A 56 -7.77 -3.74 18.53
CA LEU A 56 -7.17 -3.75 17.20
C LEU A 56 -5.66 -4.05 17.22
N GLN A 57 -5.04 -4.11 18.40
CA GLN A 57 -3.60 -4.32 18.49
C GLN A 57 -3.24 -5.77 18.11
N PRO A 58 -2.11 -5.95 17.38
CA PRO A 58 -1.63 -7.28 17.02
C PRO A 58 -1.12 -8.03 18.26
N PRO A 59 -1.08 -9.37 18.20
CA PRO A 59 -0.39 -10.16 19.21
C PRO A 59 1.13 -9.88 19.16
N PRO A 60 1.91 -10.31 20.18
CA PRO A 60 3.38 -10.30 20.09
C PRO A 60 3.86 -11.10 18.89
N LEU A 61 4.70 -10.48 18.05
CA LEU A 61 5.16 -11.07 16.76
C LEU A 61 6.48 -11.85 16.91
N GLU A 62 7.22 -11.60 18.00
CA GLU A 62 8.50 -12.30 18.24
C GLU A 62 8.24 -13.77 18.54
N ASN A 63 8.88 -14.65 17.78
CA ASN A 63 8.84 -16.09 17.95
C ASN A 63 10.17 -16.74 17.49
N GLU A 64 10.28 -18.06 17.60
CA GLU A 64 11.51 -18.77 17.21
C GLU A 64 11.89 -18.63 15.73
N TYR A 65 10.92 -18.44 14.82
CA TYR A 65 11.16 -18.29 13.38
C TYR A 65 11.59 -16.87 13.01
N THR A 66 11.05 -15.85 13.66
CA THR A 66 11.49 -14.46 13.45
C THR A 66 12.94 -14.28 13.92
N THR A 67 13.33 -14.96 14.99
CA THR A 67 14.73 -14.96 15.46
C THR A 67 15.69 -15.72 14.53
N GLN A 68 15.18 -16.56 13.63
CA GLN A 68 15.96 -17.27 12.59
C GLN A 68 16.08 -16.47 11.28
N GLY A 69 15.63 -15.22 11.25
CA GLY A 69 15.82 -14.29 10.15
C GLY A 69 14.70 -14.25 9.09
N ARG A 70 13.51 -14.81 9.38
CA ARG A 70 12.34 -14.58 8.54
C ARG A 70 11.96 -13.09 8.60
N PRO A 71 11.60 -12.44 7.49
CA PRO A 71 11.21 -11.04 7.48
C PRO A 71 10.09 -10.75 8.48
N GLU A 72 10.19 -9.64 9.18
CA GLU A 72 9.13 -9.16 10.07
C GLU A 72 7.99 -8.53 9.25
N VAL A 73 6.74 -8.81 9.65
CA VAL A 73 5.55 -8.16 9.08
C VAL A 73 5.39 -6.80 9.73
N MET A 74 5.69 -5.74 8.98
CA MET A 74 5.64 -4.35 9.48
C MET A 74 4.26 -3.73 9.33
N PHE A 75 3.54 -4.04 8.26
CA PHE A 75 2.21 -3.53 8.00
C PHE A 75 1.16 -4.32 8.77
N ASP A 76 0.44 -3.67 9.65
CA ASP A 76 -0.73 -4.24 10.35
C ASP A 76 -2.02 -3.59 9.81
N PRO A 77 -2.85 -4.32 9.06
CA PRO A 77 -4.01 -3.73 8.42
C PRO A 77 -5.05 -3.17 9.40
N CYS A 78 -5.13 -3.71 10.62
CA CYS A 78 -6.12 -3.23 11.61
C CYS A 78 -5.74 -1.89 12.24
N THR A 79 -4.46 -1.59 12.33
CA THR A 79 -4.00 -0.35 12.99
C THR A 79 -3.49 0.69 12.01
N TRP A 80 -3.11 0.30 10.77
CA TRP A 80 -2.51 1.21 9.80
C TRP A 80 -3.51 1.78 8.80
N ILE A 81 -4.50 0.99 8.34
CA ILE A 81 -5.51 1.49 7.40
C ILE A 81 -6.38 2.53 8.11
N SER A 82 -6.44 3.75 7.56
CA SER A 82 -7.24 4.83 8.11
C SER A 82 -8.76 4.59 7.91
N ASP A 83 -9.59 5.19 8.73
CA ASP A 83 -11.05 5.12 8.56
C ASP A 83 -11.49 5.84 7.28
N GLU A 84 -10.75 6.85 6.85
CA GLU A 84 -10.97 7.56 5.60
C GLU A 84 -10.76 6.63 4.41
N ALA A 85 -9.64 5.92 4.35
CA ALA A 85 -9.35 4.97 3.26
C ALA A 85 -10.36 3.81 3.23
N VAL A 86 -10.79 3.30 4.40
CA VAL A 86 -11.84 2.28 4.49
C VAL A 86 -13.16 2.80 3.88
N SER A 87 -13.56 4.04 4.22
CA SER A 87 -14.77 4.66 3.69
C SER A 87 -14.68 4.93 2.18
N GLU A 88 -13.52 5.38 1.69
CA GLU A 88 -13.27 5.58 0.25
C GLU A 88 -13.33 4.27 -0.53
N ALA A 89 -12.92 3.17 0.09
CA ALA A 89 -13.03 1.83 -0.48
C ALA A 89 -14.47 1.28 -0.48
N GLY A 90 -15.46 2.03 0.05
CA GLY A 90 -16.86 1.61 0.12
C GLY A 90 -17.16 0.60 1.22
N LEU A 91 -16.31 0.54 2.24
CA LEU A 91 -16.45 -0.30 3.42
C LEU A 91 -16.85 0.54 4.64
N ASP A 92 -17.38 -0.10 5.69
CA ASP A 92 -17.74 0.59 6.92
C ASP A 92 -16.59 0.50 7.96
N PRO A 93 -15.90 1.60 8.29
CA PRO A 93 -14.82 1.60 9.26
C PRO A 93 -15.28 1.19 10.68
N ALA A 94 -16.56 1.37 11.02
CA ALA A 94 -17.11 0.96 12.31
C ALA A 94 -17.15 -0.58 12.48
N THR A 95 -17.11 -1.33 11.39
CA THR A 95 -17.12 -2.80 11.39
C THR A 95 -15.72 -3.40 11.55
N ARG A 96 -14.67 -2.57 11.49
CA ARG A 96 -13.27 -2.98 11.64
C ARG A 96 -13.11 -3.91 12.84
N ARG A 97 -12.58 -5.08 12.59
CA ARG A 97 -12.26 -6.06 13.62
C ARG A 97 -10.99 -6.82 13.27
N ARG A 98 -10.24 -7.18 14.31
CA ARG A 98 -9.11 -8.09 14.13
C ARG A 98 -9.64 -9.46 13.77
N GLY A 99 -9.10 -10.02 12.69
CA GLY A 99 -9.38 -11.39 12.27
C GLY A 99 -8.51 -12.41 13.00
N GLN A 100 -8.35 -13.58 12.41
CA GLN A 100 -7.52 -14.63 12.98
C GLN A 100 -6.06 -14.43 12.59
N ASP A 101 -5.28 -13.79 13.44
CA ASP A 101 -3.84 -13.67 13.27
C ASP A 101 -3.15 -15.05 13.38
N VAL A 102 -2.10 -15.23 12.63
CA VAL A 102 -1.19 -16.39 12.71
C VAL A 102 0.19 -15.88 13.05
N VAL A 103 0.79 -16.39 14.13
CA VAL A 103 2.17 -16.11 14.52
C VAL A 103 2.87 -17.44 14.78
N ALA A 104 3.47 -18.00 13.73
CA ALA A 104 4.11 -19.31 13.74
C ALA A 104 5.31 -19.29 12.78
N GLU A 105 5.55 -20.35 12.00
CA GLU A 105 6.56 -20.38 10.94
C GLU A 105 6.36 -19.22 9.96
N TYR A 106 5.11 -18.92 9.61
CA TYR A 106 4.70 -17.70 8.92
C TYR A 106 3.91 -16.81 9.87
N THR A 107 3.96 -15.52 9.63
CA THR A 107 3.14 -14.54 10.33
C THR A 107 2.13 -13.97 9.34
N PHE A 108 0.86 -13.92 9.74
CA PHE A 108 -0.20 -13.20 9.07
C PHE A 108 -0.95 -12.36 10.09
N LEU A 109 -1.06 -11.06 9.83
CA LEU A 109 -1.88 -10.13 10.58
C LEU A 109 -3.14 -9.83 9.78
N THR A 110 -4.30 -10.06 10.39
CA THR A 110 -5.58 -10.06 9.69
C THR A 110 -6.51 -8.98 10.22
N CYS A 111 -7.14 -8.24 9.32
CA CYS A 111 -8.20 -7.30 9.63
C CYS A 111 -9.40 -7.48 8.69
N ASP A 112 -10.59 -7.54 9.26
CA ASP A 112 -11.84 -7.69 8.53
C ASP A 112 -12.64 -6.38 8.55
N PHE A 113 -13.34 -6.13 7.45
CA PHE A 113 -14.24 -5.01 7.24
C PHE A 113 -15.52 -5.51 6.54
N ASP A 114 -16.67 -5.03 6.98
CA ASP A 114 -17.93 -5.28 6.29
C ASP A 114 -18.28 -4.05 5.42
N GLY A 115 -18.92 -4.29 4.29
CA GLY A 115 -19.44 -3.26 3.42
C GLY A 115 -20.83 -3.61 2.92
N GLU A 116 -21.49 -2.70 2.23
CA GLU A 116 -22.83 -2.94 1.71
C GLU A 116 -22.85 -4.04 0.65
N LEU A 117 -21.92 -3.99 -0.31
CA LEU A 117 -21.90 -4.90 -1.45
C LEU A 117 -20.82 -5.99 -1.34
N ARG A 118 -19.79 -5.75 -0.52
CA ARG A 118 -18.67 -6.67 -0.30
C ARG A 118 -18.14 -6.58 1.12
N ASP A 119 -17.78 -7.73 1.65
CA ASP A 119 -16.92 -7.83 2.83
C ASP A 119 -15.47 -8.02 2.37
N LEU A 120 -14.52 -7.51 3.16
CA LEU A 120 -13.10 -7.56 2.88
C LEU A 120 -12.34 -8.10 4.08
N SER A 121 -11.46 -9.07 3.84
CA SER A 121 -10.37 -9.46 4.75
C SER A 121 -9.05 -9.01 4.17
N VAL A 122 -8.23 -8.34 4.99
CA VAL A 122 -6.88 -7.90 4.61
C VAL A 122 -5.89 -8.64 5.49
N GLU A 123 -4.98 -9.39 4.85
CA GLU A 123 -3.98 -10.20 5.54
C GLU A 123 -2.58 -9.77 5.10
N SER A 124 -1.77 -9.31 6.05
CA SER A 124 -0.36 -8.94 5.82
C SER A 124 0.54 -10.08 6.27
N GLY A 125 1.34 -10.63 5.34
CA GLY A 125 2.10 -11.83 5.61
C GLY A 125 3.56 -11.78 5.17
N ASN A 126 4.37 -12.72 5.72
CA ASN A 126 5.78 -12.90 5.40
C ASN A 126 6.10 -14.20 4.64
N VAL A 127 5.13 -14.75 3.93
CA VAL A 127 5.37 -15.75 2.90
C VAL A 127 6.06 -15.08 1.72
N ALA A 128 7.11 -15.69 1.19
CA ALA A 128 7.86 -15.11 0.08
C ALA A 128 6.99 -14.93 -1.16
N TRP A 129 7.16 -13.82 -1.88
CA TRP A 129 6.40 -13.52 -3.09
C TRP A 129 6.48 -14.64 -4.13
N GLU A 130 7.66 -15.24 -4.27
CA GLU A 130 7.90 -16.33 -5.21
C GLU A 130 7.13 -17.61 -4.84
N GLU A 131 6.91 -17.86 -3.54
CA GLU A 131 6.07 -18.97 -3.06
C GLU A 131 4.59 -18.73 -3.41
N ASP A 132 4.12 -17.48 -3.27
CA ASP A 132 2.77 -17.07 -3.62
C ASP A 132 2.52 -17.20 -5.13
N LEU A 133 3.45 -16.71 -5.96
CA LEU A 133 3.44 -16.89 -7.42
C LEU A 133 3.33 -18.37 -7.82
N GLN A 134 4.09 -19.22 -7.17
CA GLN A 134 4.08 -20.66 -7.43
C GLN A 134 2.75 -21.29 -7.02
N ARG A 135 2.25 -20.95 -5.85
CA ARG A 135 0.99 -21.48 -5.29
C ARG A 135 -0.19 -21.20 -6.22
N TYR A 136 -0.30 -19.98 -6.74
CA TYR A 136 -1.42 -19.54 -7.55
C TYR A 136 -1.15 -19.53 -9.06
N SER A 137 -0.07 -20.17 -9.52
CA SER A 137 0.35 -20.17 -10.95
C SER A 137 -0.73 -20.60 -11.94
N GLY A 138 -1.73 -21.36 -11.51
CA GLY A 138 -2.84 -21.83 -12.36
C GLY A 138 -4.15 -21.06 -12.14
N SER A 139 -4.23 -20.15 -11.21
CA SER A 139 -5.44 -19.45 -10.79
C SER A 139 -5.23 -17.96 -10.51
N SER A 140 -4.14 -17.39 -11.02
CA SER A 140 -3.85 -15.97 -10.90
C SER A 140 -3.44 -15.31 -12.20
N GLU A 141 -3.67 -14.00 -12.29
CA GLU A 141 -3.26 -13.13 -13.38
C GLU A 141 -2.40 -11.98 -12.81
N PRO A 142 -1.23 -11.67 -13.42
CA PRO A 142 -0.41 -10.57 -12.96
C PRO A 142 -1.09 -9.22 -13.24
N LEU A 143 -0.99 -8.31 -12.29
CA LEU A 143 -1.45 -6.93 -12.42
C LEU A 143 -0.55 -5.96 -11.64
N THR A 144 -0.88 -4.68 -11.70
CA THR A 144 -0.18 -3.64 -10.95
C THR A 144 -1.22 -2.77 -10.23
N VAL A 145 -1.01 -2.52 -8.95
CA VAL A 145 -1.83 -1.61 -8.14
C VAL A 145 -0.96 -0.43 -7.73
N ASN A 146 -1.30 0.78 -8.18
CA ASN A 146 -0.54 2.03 -7.92
C ASN A 146 0.98 1.92 -8.18
N GLY A 147 1.39 1.09 -9.16
CA GLY A 147 2.79 0.84 -9.50
C GLY A 147 3.45 -0.31 -8.73
N ARG A 148 2.77 -0.93 -7.78
CA ARG A 148 3.22 -2.10 -7.03
C ARG A 148 2.82 -3.39 -7.75
N GLU A 149 3.74 -4.34 -7.83
CA GLU A 149 3.48 -5.67 -8.41
C GLU A 149 2.39 -6.39 -7.61
N ALA A 150 1.45 -7.00 -8.31
CA ALA A 150 0.32 -7.67 -7.70
C ALA A 150 -0.19 -8.86 -8.54
N LEU A 151 -1.06 -9.67 -7.93
CA LEU A 151 -1.78 -10.78 -8.58
C LEU A 151 -3.28 -10.65 -8.35
N LEU A 152 -4.08 -10.81 -9.39
CA LEU A 152 -5.50 -11.14 -9.24
C LEU A 152 -5.61 -12.65 -9.06
N VAL A 153 -6.13 -13.10 -7.95
CA VAL A 153 -6.25 -14.51 -7.58
C VAL A 153 -7.71 -14.94 -7.57
N GLN A 154 -8.01 -15.99 -8.29
CA GLN A 154 -9.33 -16.63 -8.34
C GLN A 154 -9.22 -18.10 -7.95
N ASP A 155 -8.92 -18.33 -6.66
CA ASP A 155 -8.76 -19.67 -6.11
C ASP A 155 -10.02 -20.52 -6.39
N PRO A 156 -9.89 -21.68 -7.05
CA PRO A 156 -11.02 -22.57 -7.30
C PRO A 156 -11.56 -23.22 -6.03
N GLU A 157 -10.76 -23.29 -4.96
CA GLU A 157 -11.20 -23.79 -3.65
C GLU A 157 -12.06 -22.77 -2.89
N GLN A 158 -11.99 -21.48 -3.29
CA GLN A 158 -12.77 -20.38 -2.74
C GLN A 158 -13.59 -19.64 -3.82
N PRO A 159 -14.58 -20.29 -4.42
CA PRO A 159 -15.26 -19.76 -5.62
C PRO A 159 -16.06 -18.47 -5.38
N GLY A 160 -16.30 -18.10 -4.11
CA GLY A 160 -16.99 -16.85 -3.72
C GLY A 160 -16.06 -15.68 -3.47
N VAL A 161 -14.74 -15.91 -3.36
CA VAL A 161 -13.74 -14.91 -2.96
C VAL A 161 -12.91 -14.46 -4.17
N CYS A 162 -12.73 -13.17 -4.35
CA CYS A 162 -11.74 -12.59 -5.26
C CYS A 162 -10.56 -12.08 -4.44
N GLY A 163 -9.35 -12.56 -4.74
CA GLY A 163 -8.13 -12.14 -4.08
C GLY A 163 -7.34 -11.14 -4.93
N ILE A 164 -6.76 -10.13 -4.31
CA ILE A 164 -5.66 -9.36 -4.89
C ILE A 164 -4.51 -9.40 -3.89
N HIS A 165 -3.40 -9.98 -4.31
CA HIS A 165 -2.18 -10.06 -3.53
C HIS A 165 -1.23 -8.98 -4.01
N VAL A 166 -0.74 -8.15 -3.10
CA VAL A 166 0.12 -7.01 -3.40
C VAL A 166 1.50 -7.25 -2.78
N ARG A 167 2.54 -7.24 -3.59
CA ARG A 167 3.91 -7.52 -3.14
C ARG A 167 4.40 -6.50 -2.13
N THR A 168 5.06 -6.97 -1.06
CA THR A 168 5.76 -6.17 -0.07
C THR A 168 7.20 -6.65 0.12
N LYS A 169 7.99 -5.95 0.94
CA LYS A 169 9.35 -6.39 1.29
C LYS A 169 9.37 -7.63 2.18
N ALA A 170 8.35 -7.80 3.02
CA ALA A 170 8.23 -8.97 3.89
C ALA A 170 7.68 -10.20 3.16
N GLY A 171 6.87 -9.98 2.12
CA GLY A 171 6.16 -10.99 1.36
C GLY A 171 5.04 -10.36 0.55
N PHE A 172 3.80 -10.40 1.05
CA PHE A 172 2.66 -9.77 0.37
C PHE A 172 1.55 -9.37 1.36
N VAL A 173 0.68 -8.50 0.90
CA VAL A 173 -0.62 -8.23 1.52
C VAL A 173 -1.70 -8.82 0.63
N MET A 174 -2.54 -9.66 1.20
CA MET A 174 -3.67 -10.28 0.53
C MET A 174 -4.96 -9.54 0.90
N PHE A 175 -5.67 -9.07 -0.12
CA PHE A 175 -7.02 -8.51 -0.02
C PHE A 175 -8.00 -9.54 -0.55
N SER A 176 -8.81 -10.10 0.32
CA SER A 176 -9.80 -11.16 0.02
C SER A 176 -11.20 -10.59 0.13
N ALA A 177 -11.83 -10.34 -1.02
CA ALA A 177 -13.18 -9.77 -1.06
C ALA A 177 -14.23 -10.84 -1.40
N SER A 178 -15.29 -10.88 -0.61
CA SER A 178 -16.49 -11.68 -0.87
C SER A 178 -17.72 -10.79 -1.11
N ARG A 179 -18.69 -11.29 -1.88
CA ARG A 179 -19.95 -10.58 -2.08
C ARG A 179 -20.85 -10.77 -0.86
N THR A 180 -21.50 -9.69 -0.44
CA THR A 180 -22.62 -9.76 0.50
C THR A 180 -23.86 -10.33 -0.21
N PHE A 181 -24.95 -10.50 0.53
CA PHE A 181 -26.25 -10.84 -0.05
C PHE A 181 -26.73 -9.74 -0.99
N GLU A 182 -26.62 -8.48 -0.59
CA GLU A 182 -26.98 -7.29 -1.37
C GLU A 182 -26.12 -7.18 -2.66
N GLY A 183 -24.83 -7.47 -2.55
CA GLY A 183 -23.95 -7.51 -3.71
C GLY A 183 -24.34 -8.58 -4.73
N ALA A 184 -24.80 -9.75 -4.24
CA ALA A 184 -25.29 -10.80 -5.12
C ALA A 184 -26.64 -10.43 -5.76
N GLU A 185 -27.57 -9.80 -5.05
CA GLU A 185 -28.83 -9.28 -5.58
C GLU A 185 -28.61 -8.15 -6.60
N ALA A 186 -27.58 -7.31 -6.40
CA ALA A 186 -27.15 -6.31 -7.36
C ALA A 186 -26.49 -6.89 -8.63
N GLY A 187 -26.27 -8.21 -8.67
CA GLY A 187 -25.72 -8.91 -9.85
C GLY A 187 -24.19 -8.82 -9.97
N LEU A 188 -23.48 -8.40 -8.91
CA LEU A 188 -22.02 -8.34 -8.93
C LEU A 188 -21.41 -9.70 -9.24
N GLN A 189 -20.41 -9.70 -10.12
CA GLN A 189 -19.59 -10.88 -10.37
C GLN A 189 -18.49 -11.00 -9.30
N ARG A 190 -17.78 -12.13 -9.30
CA ARG A 190 -16.78 -12.47 -8.27
C ARG A 190 -15.78 -11.34 -7.98
N CYS A 191 -15.24 -10.71 -9.02
CA CYS A 191 -14.17 -9.72 -8.89
C CYS A 191 -14.58 -8.26 -9.22
N ASP A 192 -15.88 -8.00 -9.50
CA ASP A 192 -16.32 -6.64 -9.82
C ASP A 192 -16.03 -5.67 -8.68
N GLY A 193 -15.37 -4.55 -8.95
CA GLY A 193 -15.05 -3.50 -7.99
C GLY A 193 -13.92 -3.83 -6.99
N VAL A 194 -13.34 -5.05 -7.03
CA VAL A 194 -12.28 -5.43 -6.07
C VAL A 194 -10.98 -4.69 -6.33
N LEU A 195 -10.64 -4.43 -7.60
CA LEU A 195 -9.44 -3.67 -7.95
C LEU A 195 -9.55 -2.21 -7.46
N GLU A 196 -10.72 -1.61 -7.54
CA GLU A 196 -11.00 -0.25 -7.05
C GLU A 196 -10.83 -0.18 -5.53
N ILE A 197 -11.36 -1.15 -4.79
CA ILE A 197 -11.18 -1.28 -3.34
C ILE A 197 -9.68 -1.34 -3.00
N VAL A 198 -8.94 -2.24 -3.64
CA VAL A 198 -7.52 -2.43 -3.34
C VAL A 198 -6.69 -1.22 -3.78
N THR A 199 -7.07 -0.54 -4.87
CA THR A 199 -6.41 0.69 -5.32
C THR A 199 -6.55 1.82 -4.30
N ALA A 200 -7.70 1.92 -3.62
CA ALA A 200 -7.92 2.88 -2.55
C ALA A 200 -7.13 2.55 -1.28
N LEU A 201 -6.97 1.26 -0.95
CA LEU A 201 -6.32 0.82 0.29
C LEU A 201 -4.80 0.61 0.17
N GLU A 202 -4.26 0.38 -1.04
CA GLU A 202 -2.83 0.09 -1.25
C GLU A 202 -1.90 1.19 -0.71
N PRO A 203 -2.21 2.51 -0.81
CA PRO A 203 -1.36 3.55 -0.24
C PRO A 203 -1.12 3.42 1.27
N GLU A 204 -2.05 2.78 1.98
CA GLU A 204 -1.95 2.54 3.42
C GLU A 204 -0.86 1.51 3.77
N ILE A 205 -0.44 0.65 2.84
CA ILE A 205 0.70 -0.27 3.03
C ILE A 205 2.00 0.53 3.25
N GLY A 206 2.13 1.69 2.59
CA GLY A 206 3.31 2.54 2.63
C GLY A 206 4.44 2.06 1.71
N THR A 207 5.31 2.98 1.34
CA THR A 207 6.46 2.70 0.44
C THR A 207 7.61 2.01 1.15
N GLU A 208 7.61 2.03 2.47
CA GLU A 208 8.57 1.35 3.34
C GLU A 208 8.39 -0.17 3.37
N ASN A 209 7.20 -0.68 2.97
CA ASN A 209 6.83 -2.10 2.96
C ASN A 209 6.83 -2.73 1.57
#